data_8454ef91edd0d47f0386947a1132e03b
#
_entry.id   8454ef91edd0d47f0386947a1132e03b
#
_cell.length_a   1.000
_cell.length_b   1.000
_cell.length_c   1.000
_cell.angle_alpha   90.00
_cell.angle_beta   90.00
_cell.angle_gamma   90.00
#
_symmetry.space_group_name_H-M   'P 1'
#
loop_
_entity.id
_entity.type
_entity.pdbx_description
1 polymer ?
#
loop_
_entity_poly.entity_id
_entity_poly.type
_entity_poly.pdbx_seq_one_letter_code
_entity_poly.pdbx_strand_id
1 'polypeptide(L)'
;MKVKIAYYKEDREVDIPEKNLIGVLRPKDIHPAADLTACINENLDHPIGTQPFDAMCVGKKNVCILVCDLTRPMETERVLPLLLERIERNAPGAKITILIALGTHRGLSDEEIDKLCGKGIREKCNVVNHAFDDPDALVQIPCDRED
;
A
#
# COMPACT_ATOMS: atom_id res chain seq x y z
N MET A 1 -19.75 -12.92 -29.86
CA MET A 1 -18.82 -11.79 -29.64
C MET A 1 -17.47 -12.34 -29.19
N LYS A 2 -16.37 -11.90 -29.83
CA LYS A 2 -15.01 -12.29 -29.41
C LYS A 2 -14.49 -11.33 -28.35
N VAL A 3 -14.02 -11.87 -27.24
CA VAL A 3 -13.50 -11.10 -26.09
C VAL A 3 -12.07 -11.53 -25.83
N LYS A 4 -11.17 -10.55 -25.70
CA LYS A 4 -9.79 -10.79 -25.27
C LYS A 4 -9.74 -10.81 -23.74
N ILE A 5 -9.16 -11.87 -23.19
CA ILE A 5 -8.96 -12.05 -21.74
C ILE A 5 -7.46 -12.17 -21.51
N ALA A 6 -6.93 -11.34 -20.61
CA ALA A 6 -5.54 -11.44 -20.19
C ALA A 6 -5.30 -12.80 -19.50
N TYR A 7 -4.33 -13.55 -20.02
CA TYR A 7 -3.94 -14.85 -19.49
C TYR A 7 -2.43 -14.90 -19.31
N TYR A 8 -1.97 -14.71 -18.09
CA TYR A 8 -0.56 -14.65 -17.73
C TYR A 8 0.19 -13.54 -18.49
N LYS A 9 0.95 -13.86 -19.54
CA LYS A 9 1.75 -12.89 -20.33
C LYS A 9 1.18 -12.64 -21.73
N GLU A 10 0.06 -13.23 -22.07
CA GLU A 10 -0.58 -13.16 -23.37
C GLU A 10 -2.09 -12.91 -23.24
N ASP A 11 -2.69 -12.37 -24.30
CA ASP A 11 -4.13 -12.29 -24.40
C ASP A 11 -4.66 -13.56 -25.08
N ARG A 12 -5.73 -14.13 -24.52
CA ARG A 12 -6.50 -15.20 -25.17
C ARG A 12 -7.82 -14.69 -25.65
N GLU A 13 -8.18 -15.07 -26.86
CA GLU A 13 -9.47 -14.75 -27.44
C GLU A 13 -10.47 -15.87 -27.13
N VAL A 14 -11.61 -15.49 -26.53
CA VAL A 14 -12.71 -16.37 -26.19
C VAL A 14 -13.94 -15.94 -26.95
N ASP A 15 -14.64 -16.89 -27.59
CA ASP A 15 -15.91 -16.61 -28.26
C ASP A 15 -17.09 -16.83 -27.31
N ILE A 16 -17.80 -15.74 -26.99
CA ILE A 16 -18.97 -15.75 -26.12
C ILE A 16 -20.21 -15.59 -26.99
N PRO A 17 -21.14 -16.58 -26.99
CA PRO A 17 -22.41 -16.43 -27.70
C PRO A 17 -23.17 -15.20 -27.20
N GLU A 18 -23.65 -14.35 -28.12
CA GLU A 18 -24.31 -13.08 -27.75
C GLU A 18 -25.51 -13.26 -26.83
N LYS A 19 -26.25 -14.36 -26.97
CA LYS A 19 -27.36 -14.70 -26.07
C LYS A 19 -26.97 -14.90 -24.61
N ASN A 20 -25.67 -15.15 -24.34
CA ASN A 20 -25.12 -15.35 -23.01
C ASN A 20 -24.43 -14.10 -22.47
N LEU A 21 -24.34 -13.02 -23.25
CA LEU A 21 -23.66 -11.80 -22.87
C LEU A 21 -24.67 -10.78 -22.35
N ILE A 22 -24.62 -10.50 -21.06
CA ILE A 22 -25.45 -9.46 -20.42
C ILE A 22 -24.90 -8.07 -20.70
N GLY A 23 -23.58 -7.93 -20.72
CA GLY A 23 -22.90 -6.66 -20.99
C GLY A 23 -21.39 -6.76 -20.78
N VAL A 24 -20.68 -5.71 -21.18
CA VAL A 24 -19.24 -5.56 -20.97
C VAL A 24 -19.03 -4.40 -19.99
N LEU A 25 -18.62 -4.72 -18.78
CA LEU A 25 -18.29 -3.70 -17.79
C LEU A 25 -16.85 -3.24 -18.00
N ARG A 26 -16.67 -1.93 -18.08
CA ARG A 26 -15.35 -1.30 -18.16
C ARG A 26 -15.18 -0.30 -17.04
N PRO A 27 -13.97 -0.15 -16.47
CA PRO A 27 -13.70 0.95 -15.56
C PRO A 27 -13.91 2.29 -16.30
N LYS A 28 -14.21 3.34 -15.54
CA LYS A 28 -14.22 4.70 -16.09
C LYS A 28 -12.79 5.08 -16.50
N ASP A 29 -12.68 5.81 -17.60
CA ASP A 29 -11.40 6.41 -17.98
C ASP A 29 -11.03 7.47 -16.92
N ILE A 30 -9.94 7.20 -16.22
CA ILE A 30 -9.38 8.13 -15.22
C ILE A 30 -8.04 8.61 -15.76
N HIS A 31 -7.91 9.93 -15.89
CA HIS A 31 -6.62 10.51 -16.23
C HIS A 31 -5.68 10.45 -15.01
N PRO A 32 -4.43 10.03 -15.19
CA PRO A 32 -3.44 10.09 -14.12
C PRO A 32 -3.27 11.53 -13.60
N ALA A 33 -2.96 11.68 -12.33
CA ALA A 33 -2.60 12.99 -11.79
C ALA A 33 -1.40 13.56 -12.54
N ALA A 34 -1.50 14.82 -12.97
CA ALA A 34 -0.40 15.50 -13.67
C ALA A 34 0.83 15.66 -12.75
N ASP A 35 0.60 15.89 -11.45
CA ASP A 35 1.60 15.93 -10.39
C ASP A 35 1.16 15.00 -9.26
N LEU A 36 1.84 13.85 -9.16
CA LEU A 36 1.54 12.86 -8.14
C LEU A 36 1.87 13.38 -6.74
N THR A 37 2.95 14.14 -6.57
CA THR A 37 3.36 14.69 -5.28
C THR A 37 2.32 15.67 -4.76
N ALA A 38 1.85 16.59 -5.61
CA ALA A 38 0.78 17.52 -5.27
C ALA A 38 -0.51 16.76 -4.90
N CYS A 39 -0.88 15.76 -5.69
CA CYS A 39 -2.06 14.95 -5.45
C CYS A 39 -1.99 14.20 -4.11
N ILE A 40 -0.83 13.60 -3.76
CA ILE A 40 -0.64 12.92 -2.47
C ILE A 40 -0.77 13.93 -1.33
N ASN A 41 -0.09 15.08 -1.40
CA ASN A 41 -0.14 16.09 -0.36
C ASN A 41 -1.56 16.62 -0.14
N GLU A 42 -2.28 16.92 -1.22
CA GLU A 42 -3.68 17.36 -1.14
C GLU A 42 -4.56 16.35 -0.39
N ASN A 43 -4.40 15.04 -0.67
CA ASN A 43 -5.15 14.00 0.03
C ASN A 43 -4.73 13.81 1.49
N LEU A 44 -3.49 14.09 1.84
CA LEU A 44 -3.01 14.08 3.22
C LEU A 44 -3.53 15.30 4.02
N ASP A 45 -3.73 16.42 3.35
CA ASP A 45 -4.27 17.65 3.94
C ASP A 45 -5.78 17.61 4.09
N HIS A 46 -6.47 16.94 3.15
CA HIS A 46 -7.93 16.84 3.09
C HIS A 46 -8.43 15.38 3.02
N PRO A 47 -8.13 14.56 4.04
CA PRO A 47 -8.56 13.16 4.06
C PRO A 47 -10.07 13.04 4.27
N ILE A 48 -10.64 11.91 3.80
CA ILE A 48 -12.07 11.62 3.98
C ILE A 48 -12.32 11.03 5.36
N GLY A 49 -13.20 11.65 6.15
CA GLY A 49 -13.70 11.10 7.42
C GLY A 49 -12.71 11.09 8.58
N THR A 50 -11.58 11.78 8.47
CA THR A 50 -10.58 11.91 9.54
C THR A 50 -9.94 13.31 9.53
N GLN A 51 -9.12 13.60 10.54
CA GLN A 51 -8.32 14.82 10.58
C GLN A 51 -7.12 14.77 9.62
N PRO A 52 -6.55 15.92 9.22
CA PRO A 52 -5.36 15.98 8.39
C PRO A 52 -4.20 15.13 8.94
N PHE A 53 -3.39 14.55 8.05
CA PHE A 53 -2.30 13.66 8.42
C PHE A 53 -1.32 14.29 9.41
N ASP A 54 -0.95 15.55 9.20
CA ASP A 54 -0.04 16.28 10.09
C ASP A 54 -0.59 16.35 11.52
N ALA A 55 -1.89 16.64 11.67
CA ALA A 55 -2.53 16.67 12.98
C ALA A 55 -2.55 15.29 13.67
N MET A 56 -2.64 14.21 12.89
CA MET A 56 -2.54 12.85 13.42
C MET A 56 -1.14 12.53 13.94
N CYS A 57 -0.10 13.13 13.37
CA CYS A 57 1.29 12.90 13.75
C CYS A 57 1.70 13.63 15.01
N VAL A 58 1.09 14.77 15.36
CA VAL A 58 1.51 15.63 16.46
C VAL A 58 1.64 14.84 17.76
N GLY A 59 2.81 14.92 18.39
CA GLY A 59 3.13 14.32 19.69
C GLY A 59 3.24 12.78 19.68
N LYS A 60 3.23 12.14 18.53
CA LYS A 60 3.43 10.68 18.44
C LYS A 60 4.89 10.33 18.70
N LYS A 61 5.11 9.30 19.51
CA LYS A 61 6.45 8.76 19.82
C LYS A 61 6.79 7.53 18.98
N ASN A 62 5.78 6.82 18.52
CA ASN A 62 5.91 5.64 17.69
C ASN A 62 4.89 5.74 16.55
N VAL A 63 5.34 5.48 15.33
CA VAL A 63 4.50 5.46 14.13
C VAL A 63 4.74 4.15 13.39
N CYS A 64 3.68 3.45 13.02
CA CYS A 64 3.75 2.27 12.18
C CYS A 64 3.09 2.56 10.84
N ILE A 65 3.83 2.34 9.76
CA ILE A 65 3.34 2.47 8.38
C ILE A 65 3.22 1.07 7.80
N LEU A 66 2.00 0.67 7.44
CA LEU A 66 1.79 -0.60 6.74
C LEU A 66 1.89 -0.38 5.24
N VAL A 67 2.71 -1.20 4.58
CA VAL A 67 2.88 -1.17 3.13
C VAL A 67 2.58 -2.53 2.53
N CYS A 68 2.05 -2.56 1.32
CA CYS A 68 1.91 -3.81 0.57
C CYS A 68 3.28 -4.32 0.12
N ASP A 69 3.38 -5.59 -0.18
CA ASP A 69 4.58 -6.18 -0.77
C ASP A 69 4.72 -5.88 -2.28
N LEU A 70 5.79 -6.38 -2.90
CA LEU A 70 6.10 -6.16 -4.32
C LEU A 70 5.08 -6.76 -5.30
N THR A 71 4.15 -7.59 -4.84
CA THR A 71 3.12 -8.18 -5.71
C THR A 71 1.98 -7.20 -6.02
N ARG A 72 1.92 -6.06 -5.32
CA ARG A 72 0.92 -5.01 -5.54
C ARG A 72 1.52 -3.85 -6.32
N PRO A 73 0.81 -3.34 -7.35
CA PRO A 73 1.27 -2.19 -8.13
C PRO A 73 1.08 -0.88 -7.33
N MET A 74 1.84 -0.75 -6.25
CA MET A 74 1.84 0.44 -5.39
C MET A 74 3.21 1.12 -5.50
N GLU A 75 3.21 2.41 -5.79
CA GLU A 75 4.44 3.21 -5.89
C GLU A 75 4.94 3.65 -4.49
N THR A 76 5.19 2.67 -3.63
CA THR A 76 5.56 2.88 -2.22
C THR A 76 6.80 3.75 -2.09
N GLU A 77 7.81 3.56 -2.95
CA GLU A 77 9.05 4.34 -2.98
C GLU A 77 8.84 5.83 -3.29
N ARG A 78 7.68 6.20 -3.87
CA ARG A 78 7.32 7.60 -4.13
C ARG A 78 6.49 8.21 -3.02
N VAL A 79 5.70 7.41 -2.33
CA VAL A 79 4.80 7.85 -1.26
C VAL A 79 5.53 7.98 0.08
N LEU A 80 6.36 7.00 0.43
CA LEU A 80 7.04 6.95 1.74
C LEU A 80 7.85 8.22 2.07
N PRO A 81 8.67 8.77 1.18
CA PRO A 81 9.43 9.98 1.49
C PRO A 81 8.55 11.15 1.92
N LEU A 82 7.38 11.33 1.29
CA LEU A 82 6.44 12.40 1.63
C LEU A 82 5.83 12.20 3.02
N LEU A 83 5.46 10.97 3.36
CA LEU A 83 4.96 10.63 4.70
C LEU A 83 6.03 10.84 5.76
N LEU A 84 7.26 10.38 5.51
CA LEU A 84 8.37 10.47 6.46
C LEU A 84 8.76 11.92 6.74
N GLU A 85 8.81 12.78 5.72
CA GLU A 85 9.04 14.22 5.87
C GLU A 85 7.98 14.87 6.78
N ARG A 86 6.70 14.54 6.54
CA ARG A 86 5.60 15.09 7.35
C ARG A 86 5.62 14.58 8.78
N ILE A 87 5.95 13.28 8.99
CA ILE A 87 6.11 12.71 10.33
C ILE A 87 7.26 13.40 11.07
N GLU A 88 8.43 13.53 10.45
CA GLU A 88 9.59 14.18 11.09
C GLU A 88 9.30 15.62 11.49
N ARG A 89 8.58 16.37 10.64
CA ARG A 89 8.18 17.75 10.92
C ARG A 89 7.22 17.87 12.11
N ASN A 90 6.26 16.94 12.25
CA ASN A 90 5.16 17.03 13.24
C ASN A 90 5.37 16.15 14.49
N ALA A 91 6.28 15.18 14.41
CA ALA A 91 6.66 14.28 15.51
C ALA A 91 8.19 14.03 15.47
N PRO A 92 9.02 15.06 15.66
CA PRO A 92 10.47 14.92 15.56
C PRO A 92 10.98 13.88 16.57
N GLY A 93 11.83 12.98 16.08
CA GLY A 93 12.40 11.87 16.87
C GLY A 93 11.43 10.72 17.15
N ALA A 94 10.27 10.67 16.53
CA ALA A 94 9.39 9.50 16.61
C ALA A 94 10.08 8.25 16.01
N LYS A 95 9.92 7.12 16.67
CA LYS A 95 10.36 5.83 16.13
C LYS A 95 9.40 5.39 15.03
N ILE A 96 9.91 5.24 13.81
CA ILE A 96 9.11 4.84 12.67
C ILE A 96 9.40 3.39 12.34
N THR A 97 8.35 2.58 12.28
CA THR A 97 8.39 1.19 11.79
C THR A 97 7.59 1.10 10.52
N ILE A 98 8.19 0.56 9.47
CA ILE A 98 7.52 0.19 8.23
C ILE A 98 7.29 -1.31 8.26
N LEU A 99 6.03 -1.72 8.30
CA LEU A 99 5.64 -3.13 8.32
C LEU A 99 5.17 -3.54 6.93
N ILE A 100 5.87 -4.49 6.32
CA ILE A 100 5.52 -5.04 5.02
C ILE A 100 4.46 -6.11 5.22
N ALA A 101 3.24 -5.84 4.74
CA ALA A 101 2.08 -6.73 4.86
C ALA A 101 2.16 -7.85 3.82
N LEU A 102 2.86 -8.92 4.14
CA LEU A 102 3.14 -10.04 3.23
C LEU A 102 1.95 -10.98 3.00
N GLY A 103 0.94 -10.96 3.88
CA GLY A 103 -0.05 -12.04 3.89
C GLY A 103 0.65 -13.38 4.13
N THR A 104 0.50 -14.32 3.21
CA THR A 104 1.17 -15.63 3.24
C THR A 104 2.38 -15.72 2.30
N HIS A 105 2.85 -14.59 1.77
CA HIS A 105 4.04 -14.55 0.92
C HIS A 105 5.31 -14.66 1.77
N ARG A 106 6.39 -15.12 1.16
CA ARG A 106 7.72 -15.12 1.79
C ARG A 106 8.18 -13.71 2.15
N GLY A 107 9.08 -13.60 3.09
CA GLY A 107 9.77 -12.34 3.39
C GLY A 107 10.54 -11.79 2.18
N LEU A 108 10.65 -10.48 2.10
CA LEU A 108 11.46 -9.78 1.12
C LEU A 108 12.92 -9.74 1.56
N SER A 109 13.85 -9.87 0.60
CA SER A 109 15.27 -9.62 0.83
C SER A 109 15.55 -8.12 1.01
N ASP A 110 16.76 -7.80 1.45
CA ASP A 110 17.21 -6.41 1.62
C ASP A 110 17.12 -5.61 0.31
N GLU A 111 17.51 -6.22 -0.81
CA GLU A 111 17.44 -5.59 -2.13
C GLU A 111 15.97 -5.38 -2.58
N GLU A 112 15.10 -6.32 -2.24
CA GLU A 112 13.67 -6.21 -2.52
C GLU A 112 13.02 -5.12 -1.67
N ILE A 113 13.42 -4.98 -0.40
CA ILE A 113 12.99 -3.90 0.48
C ILE A 113 13.45 -2.55 -0.05
N ASP A 114 14.70 -2.43 -0.48
CA ASP A 114 15.23 -1.19 -1.07
C ASP A 114 14.50 -0.81 -2.36
N LYS A 115 14.07 -1.80 -3.14
CA LYS A 115 13.25 -1.58 -4.33
C LYS A 115 11.83 -1.14 -3.97
N LEU A 116 11.23 -1.71 -2.92
CA LEU A 116 9.87 -1.41 -2.48
C LEU A 116 9.78 -0.04 -1.81
N CYS A 117 10.67 0.22 -0.86
CA CYS A 117 10.58 1.39 0.01
C CYS A 117 11.40 2.59 -0.48
N GLY A 118 12.38 2.34 -1.36
CA GLY A 118 13.40 3.30 -1.75
C GLY A 118 14.70 3.11 -0.97
N LYS A 119 15.82 3.37 -1.64
CA LYS A 119 17.16 3.28 -1.05
C LYS A 119 17.33 4.23 0.13
N GLY A 120 17.99 3.79 1.18
CA GLY A 120 18.28 4.59 2.37
C GLY A 120 17.13 4.67 3.39
N ILE A 121 15.97 4.10 3.11
CA ILE A 121 14.84 4.07 4.06
C ILE A 121 15.19 3.19 5.27
N ARG A 122 15.86 2.06 5.07
CA ARG A 122 16.28 1.14 6.16
C ARG A 122 17.30 1.75 7.12
N GLU A 123 18.00 2.80 6.71
CA GLU A 123 18.92 3.55 7.58
C GLU A 123 18.18 4.52 8.50
N LYS A 124 16.98 4.94 8.12
CA LYS A 124 16.15 5.92 8.83
C LYS A 124 15.03 5.30 9.64
N CYS A 125 14.50 4.17 9.19
CA CYS A 125 13.33 3.52 9.73
C CYS A 125 13.60 2.05 10.02
N ASN A 126 12.92 1.51 11.02
CA ASN A 126 12.87 0.06 11.22
C ASN A 126 11.92 -0.55 10.18
N VAL A 127 12.45 -1.36 9.25
CA VAL A 127 11.64 -2.04 8.22
C VAL A 127 11.53 -3.51 8.55
N VAL A 128 10.32 -4.02 8.66
CA VAL A 128 10.02 -5.37 9.15
C VAL A 128 9.13 -6.11 8.15
N ASN A 129 9.51 -7.32 7.81
CA ASN A 129 8.63 -8.28 7.16
C ASN A 129 7.63 -8.82 8.19
N HIS A 130 6.34 -8.88 7.86
CA HIS A 130 5.34 -9.50 8.72
C HIS A 130 5.56 -11.02 8.81
N ALA A 131 5.71 -11.52 10.03
CA ALA A 131 5.90 -12.94 10.31
C ALA A 131 4.54 -13.61 10.60
N PHE A 132 3.80 -13.97 9.55
CA PHE A 132 2.44 -14.53 9.66
C PHE A 132 2.43 -15.97 10.21
N ASP A 133 3.54 -16.69 10.08
CA ASP A 133 3.74 -18.09 10.45
C ASP A 133 4.47 -18.26 11.80
N ASP A 134 4.81 -17.17 12.47
CA ASP A 134 5.40 -17.16 13.81
C ASP A 134 4.33 -16.80 14.86
N PRO A 135 3.78 -17.79 15.59
CA PRO A 135 2.76 -17.54 16.59
C PRO A 135 3.24 -16.65 17.75
N ASP A 136 4.56 -16.63 18.03
CA ASP A 136 5.12 -15.79 19.10
C ASP A 136 5.23 -14.30 18.67
N ALA A 137 5.21 -14.04 17.36
CA ALA A 137 5.19 -12.69 16.80
C ALA A 137 3.76 -12.13 16.64
N LEU A 138 2.73 -12.94 16.88
CA LEU A 138 1.33 -12.58 16.70
C LEU A 138 0.63 -12.38 18.02
N VAL A 139 -0.27 -11.39 18.06
CA VAL A 139 -1.14 -11.15 19.22
C VAL A 139 -2.58 -11.32 18.78
N GLN A 140 -3.31 -12.16 19.50
CA GLN A 140 -4.75 -12.31 19.26
C GLN A 140 -5.49 -11.03 19.69
N ILE A 141 -6.17 -10.41 18.74
CA ILE A 141 -7.02 -9.25 19.00
C ILE A 141 -8.44 -9.76 19.26
N PRO A 142 -9.09 -9.41 20.38
CA PRO A 142 -10.48 -9.74 20.60
C PRO A 142 -11.35 -9.17 19.49
N CYS A 143 -12.24 -9.97 18.94
CA CYS A 143 -13.21 -9.53 17.96
C CYS A 143 -14.59 -9.57 18.62
N ASP A 144 -15.26 -8.42 18.75
CA ASP A 144 -16.61 -8.30 19.30
C ASP A 144 -17.71 -8.69 18.28
N ARG A 145 -17.35 -9.42 17.23
CA ARG A 145 -18.34 -9.99 16.33
C ARG A 145 -18.92 -11.25 16.97
N GLU A 146 -20.17 -11.15 17.38
CA GLU A 146 -21.03 -12.33 17.51
C GLU A 146 -21.28 -12.87 16.10
N ASP A 147 -20.79 -14.07 15.80
CA ASP A 147 -21.09 -14.80 14.56
C ASP A 147 -22.53 -15.36 14.60
#